data_4035e1d1a93b0954d99128d495513ab2
#
_entry.id   4035e1d1a93b0954d99128d495513ab2
#
_cell.length_a   1.000
_cell.length_b   1.000
_cell.length_c   1.000
_cell.angle_alpha   90.00
_cell.angle_beta   90.00
_cell.angle_gamma   90.00
#
_symmetry.space_group_name_H-M   'P 1'
#
loop_
_entity.id
_entity.type
_entity.pdbx_description
1 polymer ?
#
loop_
_entity_poly.entity_id
_entity_poly.type
_entity_poly.pdbx_seq_one_letter_code
_entity_poly.pdbx_strand_id
1 'polypeptide(L)'
;MSDLNLGLTPWEFADLSAENLVKQAQFAEKQGYDSIWLPENHFGANAIPDPLTLLAAIAGGTNKIRLGTTSYLLTLRNPLQAAEQVAVLDQLSKGRLILGVGRGYAPDMLKAYHVPPAQKRRIFSWALEIMKNAWSGEPVTLDDNEENAVIVYPQPFQKPWPPLWVAAFGPKALAQAGKLGLPYLCSPMESLETSININETSMNNQ
;
A
#
# COMPACT_ATOMS: atom_id res chain seq x y z
N MET A 1 -27.95 8.72 2.41
CA MET A 1 -26.69 8.94 3.12
C MET A 1 -25.76 7.83 2.64
N SER A 2 -24.61 8.15 2.06
CA SER A 2 -23.61 7.11 1.77
C SER A 2 -23.15 6.55 3.11
N ASP A 3 -23.24 5.25 3.29
CA ASP A 3 -22.73 4.60 4.50
C ASP A 3 -21.23 4.92 4.62
N LEU A 4 -20.86 5.43 5.80
CA LEU A 4 -19.46 5.75 6.10
C LEU A 4 -18.70 4.45 6.30
N ASN A 5 -17.69 4.20 5.45
CA ASN A 5 -16.80 3.07 5.63
C ASN A 5 -15.78 3.35 6.73
N LEU A 6 -15.72 2.49 7.73
CA LEU A 6 -14.82 2.63 8.87
C LEU A 6 -13.64 1.65 8.77
N GLY A 7 -12.42 2.21 8.73
CA GLY A 7 -11.18 1.43 8.81
C GLY A 7 -10.59 1.46 10.22
N LEU A 8 -9.90 0.41 10.61
CA LEU A 8 -9.21 0.27 11.88
C LEU A 8 -7.74 -0.06 11.64
N THR A 9 -6.85 0.54 12.44
CA THR A 9 -5.48 0.04 12.62
C THR A 9 -5.46 -0.81 13.90
N PRO A 10 -4.81 -1.98 13.91
CA PRO A 10 -4.65 -2.77 15.13
C PRO A 10 -4.10 -1.91 16.27
N TRP A 11 -4.55 -2.18 17.49
CA TRP A 11 -4.17 -1.40 18.68
C TRP A 11 -3.02 -2.02 19.48
N GLU A 12 -2.63 -3.26 19.16
CA GLU A 12 -1.54 -3.96 19.85
C GLU A 12 -0.52 -4.46 18.83
N PHE A 13 0.65 -3.81 18.81
CA PHE A 13 1.78 -4.13 17.94
C PHE A 13 3.00 -4.67 18.68
N ALA A 14 2.96 -4.76 20.01
CA ALA A 14 4.04 -5.36 20.77
C ALA A 14 4.10 -6.89 20.56
N ASP A 15 2.95 -7.50 20.25
CA ASP A 15 2.83 -8.90 19.85
C ASP A 15 2.40 -9.00 18.37
N LEU A 16 3.36 -9.30 17.49
CA LEU A 16 3.14 -9.54 16.06
C LEU A 16 2.79 -10.99 15.73
N SER A 17 2.43 -11.82 16.74
CA SER A 17 1.99 -13.18 16.47
C SER A 17 0.74 -13.18 15.56
N ALA A 18 0.66 -14.19 14.69
CA ALA A 18 -0.51 -14.37 13.84
C ALA A 18 -1.79 -14.50 14.68
N GLU A 19 -1.71 -15.14 15.85
CA GLU A 19 -2.84 -15.30 16.76
C GLU A 19 -3.39 -13.95 17.23
N ASN A 20 -2.52 -13.05 17.68
CA ASN A 20 -2.91 -11.72 18.16
C ASN A 20 -3.50 -10.87 17.02
N LEU A 21 -2.80 -10.81 15.88
CA LEU A 21 -3.25 -10.01 14.74
C LEU A 21 -4.59 -10.51 14.17
N VAL A 22 -4.77 -11.82 14.06
CA VAL A 22 -6.02 -12.43 13.59
C VAL A 22 -7.15 -12.17 14.58
N LYS A 23 -6.93 -12.28 15.90
CA LYS A 23 -7.95 -11.95 16.92
C LYS A 23 -8.43 -10.50 16.81
N GLN A 24 -7.52 -9.56 16.63
CA GLN A 24 -7.87 -8.14 16.47
C GLN A 24 -8.67 -7.91 15.18
N ALA A 25 -8.26 -8.55 14.08
CA ALA A 25 -8.97 -8.45 12.79
C ALA A 25 -10.36 -9.10 12.84
N GLN A 26 -10.50 -10.26 13.47
CA GLN A 26 -11.79 -10.92 13.67
C GLN A 26 -12.72 -10.10 14.56
N PHE A 27 -12.17 -9.44 15.58
CA PHE A 27 -12.94 -8.51 16.40
C PHE A 27 -13.45 -7.35 15.55
N ALA A 28 -12.57 -6.71 14.75
CA ALA A 28 -12.96 -5.63 13.86
C ALA A 28 -14.04 -6.06 12.86
N GLU A 29 -13.86 -7.23 12.22
CA GLU A 29 -14.86 -7.80 11.29
C GLU A 29 -16.21 -8.03 11.97
N LYS A 30 -16.23 -8.56 13.20
CA LYS A 30 -17.43 -8.79 13.99
C LYS A 30 -18.13 -7.49 14.39
N GLN A 31 -17.37 -6.43 14.65
CA GLN A 31 -17.92 -5.11 15.00
C GLN A 31 -18.40 -4.32 13.77
N GLY A 32 -18.23 -4.85 12.56
CA GLY A 32 -18.69 -4.21 11.34
C GLY A 32 -17.75 -3.15 10.77
N TYR A 33 -16.45 -3.19 11.12
CA TYR A 33 -15.46 -2.39 10.42
C TYR A 33 -15.25 -2.91 9.01
N ASP A 34 -15.13 -2.00 8.04
CA ASP A 34 -14.96 -2.32 6.62
C ASP A 34 -13.55 -2.78 6.28
N SER A 35 -12.56 -2.27 7.00
CA SER A 35 -11.17 -2.53 6.68
C SER A 35 -10.24 -2.46 7.89
N ILE A 36 -9.12 -3.21 7.79
CA ILE A 36 -8.01 -3.15 8.74
C ILE A 36 -6.74 -2.74 8.00
N TRP A 37 -5.94 -1.84 8.60
CA TRP A 37 -4.82 -1.20 7.94
C TRP A 37 -3.53 -1.36 8.71
N LEU A 38 -2.44 -1.75 8.04
CA LEU A 38 -1.12 -1.86 8.63
C LEU A 38 -0.17 -0.80 8.05
N PRO A 39 0.54 -0.05 8.91
CA PRO A 39 1.63 0.82 8.46
C PRO A 39 2.86 -0.01 8.09
N GLU A 40 3.80 0.61 7.38
CA GLU A 40 5.16 0.10 7.25
C GLU A 40 6.14 1.07 7.89
N ASN A 41 6.93 0.57 8.82
CA ASN A 41 8.01 1.29 9.45
C ASN A 41 9.16 0.33 9.81
N HIS A 42 10.36 0.86 9.98
CA HIS A 42 11.57 0.08 10.14
C HIS A 42 12.38 0.55 11.35
N PHE A 43 13.19 -0.36 11.91
CA PHE A 43 14.22 -0.10 12.91
C PHE A 43 13.75 0.37 14.30
N GLY A 44 12.46 0.35 14.58
CA GLY A 44 11.89 0.61 15.91
C GLY A 44 11.59 -0.69 16.66
N ALA A 45 11.48 -0.63 17.99
CA ALA A 45 11.15 -1.80 18.81
C ALA A 45 9.81 -2.46 18.44
N ASN A 46 8.83 -1.66 17.98
CA ASN A 46 7.52 -2.12 17.55
C ASN A 46 7.33 -1.85 16.05
N ALA A 47 8.39 -1.99 15.25
CA ALA A 47 8.33 -1.76 13.83
C ALA A 47 7.53 -2.86 13.12
N ILE A 48 6.85 -2.46 12.05
CA ILE A 48 6.16 -3.35 11.10
C ILE A 48 6.91 -3.26 9.76
N PRO A 49 7.98 -4.04 9.56
CA PRO A 49 8.82 -3.93 8.38
C PRO A 49 8.21 -4.61 7.14
N ASP A 50 7.26 -5.51 7.32
CA ASP A 50 6.61 -6.25 6.23
C ASP A 50 5.09 -6.37 6.48
N PRO A 51 4.32 -5.33 6.13
CA PRO A 51 2.88 -5.35 6.32
C PRO A 51 2.17 -6.42 5.46
N LEU A 52 2.72 -6.81 4.28
CA LEU A 52 2.06 -7.80 3.43
C LEU A 52 2.08 -9.19 4.07
N THR A 53 3.19 -9.59 4.69
CA THR A 53 3.28 -10.87 5.41
C THR A 53 2.30 -10.91 6.59
N LEU A 54 2.18 -9.83 7.36
CA LEU A 54 1.24 -9.77 8.47
C LEU A 54 -0.22 -9.75 7.99
N LEU A 55 -0.52 -9.03 6.91
CA LEU A 55 -1.85 -9.05 6.28
C LEU A 55 -2.20 -10.44 5.70
N ALA A 56 -1.22 -11.22 5.25
CA ALA A 56 -1.45 -12.59 4.81
C ALA A 56 -1.94 -13.50 5.96
N ALA A 57 -1.37 -13.33 7.16
CA ALA A 57 -1.85 -14.02 8.36
C ALA A 57 -3.30 -13.62 8.68
N ILE A 58 -3.61 -12.33 8.65
CA ILE A 58 -4.96 -11.80 8.86
C ILE A 58 -5.93 -12.33 7.79
N ALA A 59 -5.49 -12.38 6.52
CA ALA A 59 -6.30 -12.90 5.42
C ALA A 59 -6.77 -14.33 5.64
N GLY A 60 -5.88 -15.19 6.21
CA GLY A 60 -6.19 -16.57 6.53
C GLY A 60 -7.19 -16.75 7.67
N GLY A 61 -7.30 -15.77 8.56
CA GLY A 61 -8.17 -15.82 9.74
C GLY A 61 -9.47 -15.02 9.62
N THR A 62 -9.70 -14.32 8.50
CA THR A 62 -10.86 -13.44 8.27
C THR A 62 -11.55 -13.73 6.93
N ASN A 63 -12.79 -13.28 6.74
CA ASN A 63 -13.56 -13.63 5.54
C ASN A 63 -14.07 -12.42 4.73
N LYS A 64 -14.29 -11.27 5.36
CA LYS A 64 -14.97 -10.12 4.73
C LYS A 64 -14.18 -8.83 4.83
N ILE A 65 -13.52 -8.58 5.99
CA ILE A 65 -12.81 -7.34 6.24
C ILE A 65 -11.74 -7.10 5.18
N ARG A 66 -11.68 -5.89 4.63
CA ARG A 66 -10.67 -5.50 3.67
C ARG A 66 -9.33 -5.26 4.35
N LEU A 67 -8.26 -5.47 3.62
CA LEU A 67 -6.88 -5.46 4.13
C LEU A 67 -6.13 -4.31 3.47
N GLY A 68 -5.70 -3.33 4.24
CA GLY A 68 -5.05 -2.13 3.72
C GLY A 68 -3.61 -1.96 4.19
N THR A 69 -2.80 -1.27 3.40
CA THR A 69 -1.47 -0.77 3.82
C THR A 69 -1.46 0.75 3.93
N THR A 70 -0.83 1.30 5.01
CA THR A 70 -0.77 2.77 5.25
C THR A 70 0.64 3.26 5.60
N SER A 71 1.61 3.10 4.72
CA SER A 71 1.62 2.67 3.32
C SER A 71 2.71 1.64 3.06
N TYR A 72 2.57 0.85 2.01
CA TYR A 72 3.63 -0.02 1.49
C TYR A 72 4.67 0.82 0.74
N LEU A 73 5.94 0.75 1.13
CA LEU A 73 6.99 1.68 0.67
C LEU A 73 7.69 1.18 -0.60
N LEU A 74 7.24 1.62 -1.77
CA LEU A 74 7.75 1.15 -3.06
C LEU A 74 9.23 1.49 -3.32
N THR A 75 9.74 2.53 -2.70
CA THR A 75 11.12 2.97 -2.91
C THR A 75 12.18 2.05 -2.32
N LEU A 76 11.79 1.15 -1.43
CA LEU A 76 12.68 0.24 -0.70
C LEU A 76 12.83 -1.13 -1.38
N ARG A 77 12.15 -1.37 -2.51
CA ARG A 77 11.94 -2.71 -3.07
C ARG A 77 12.25 -2.82 -4.54
N ASN A 78 12.55 -4.04 -4.96
CA ASN A 78 12.45 -4.40 -6.37
C ASN A 78 10.97 -4.43 -6.78
N PRO A 79 10.55 -3.68 -7.81
CA PRO A 79 9.14 -3.57 -8.19
C PRO A 79 8.55 -4.86 -8.76
N LEU A 80 9.32 -5.74 -9.39
CA LEU A 80 8.82 -7.05 -9.84
C LEU A 80 8.48 -7.92 -8.64
N GLN A 81 9.39 -8.03 -7.65
CA GLN A 81 9.12 -8.76 -6.43
C GLN A 81 7.94 -8.19 -5.66
N ALA A 82 7.81 -6.86 -5.61
CA ALA A 82 6.66 -6.21 -4.99
C ALA A 82 5.35 -6.56 -5.71
N ALA A 83 5.36 -6.60 -7.05
CA ALA A 83 4.20 -6.98 -7.84
C ALA A 83 3.76 -8.43 -7.55
N GLU A 84 4.71 -9.36 -7.48
CA GLU A 84 4.45 -10.77 -7.11
C GLU A 84 3.83 -10.88 -5.71
N GLN A 85 4.45 -10.26 -4.70
CA GLN A 85 4.00 -10.31 -3.31
C GLN A 85 2.58 -9.74 -3.14
N VAL A 86 2.31 -8.62 -3.78
CA VAL A 86 0.97 -7.99 -3.78
C VAL A 86 -0.05 -8.90 -4.44
N ALA A 87 0.28 -9.51 -5.59
CA ALA A 87 -0.61 -10.43 -6.29
C ALA A 87 -0.90 -11.69 -5.45
N VAL A 88 0.12 -12.24 -4.79
CA VAL A 88 -0.06 -13.38 -3.87
C VAL A 88 -1.02 -13.03 -2.73
N LEU A 89 -0.84 -11.88 -2.07
CA LEU A 89 -1.74 -11.46 -1.00
C LEU A 89 -3.16 -11.20 -1.51
N ASP A 90 -3.31 -10.63 -2.70
CA ASP A 90 -4.61 -10.38 -3.29
C ASP A 90 -5.35 -11.69 -3.61
N GLN A 91 -4.64 -12.71 -4.11
CA GLN A 91 -5.15 -14.06 -4.29
C GLN A 91 -5.56 -14.73 -2.96
N LEU A 92 -4.67 -14.70 -1.95
CA LEU A 92 -4.92 -15.26 -0.62
C LEU A 92 -6.14 -14.62 0.05
N SER A 93 -6.29 -13.33 -0.10
CA SER A 93 -7.42 -12.56 0.45
C SER A 93 -8.69 -12.64 -0.39
N LYS A 94 -8.66 -13.27 -1.57
CA LYS A 94 -9.76 -13.32 -2.54
C LYS A 94 -10.28 -11.92 -2.91
N GLY A 95 -9.35 -11.01 -3.21
CA GLY A 95 -9.66 -9.66 -3.66
C GLY A 95 -10.08 -8.68 -2.57
N ARG A 96 -9.64 -8.89 -1.33
CA ARG A 96 -9.93 -7.96 -0.22
C ARG A 96 -8.82 -6.92 -0.02
N LEU A 97 -7.72 -6.98 -0.77
CA LEU A 97 -6.60 -6.05 -0.64
C LEU A 97 -6.95 -4.64 -1.13
N ILE A 98 -6.51 -3.63 -0.39
CA ILE A 98 -6.38 -2.23 -0.80
C ILE A 98 -4.91 -1.86 -0.62
N LEU A 99 -4.21 -1.52 -1.71
CA LEU A 99 -2.80 -1.23 -1.64
C LEU A 99 -2.56 0.28 -1.50
N GLY A 100 -2.36 0.74 -0.27
CA GLY A 100 -1.87 2.08 -0.01
C GLY A 100 -0.35 2.12 -0.19
N VAL A 101 0.14 2.93 -1.13
CA VAL A 101 1.57 3.00 -1.49
C VAL A 101 2.22 4.31 -1.05
N GLY A 102 3.47 4.25 -0.66
CA GLY A 102 4.23 5.41 -0.20
C GLY A 102 5.69 5.42 -0.65
N ARG A 103 6.37 6.56 -0.38
CA ARG A 103 7.77 6.77 -0.74
C ARG A 103 8.73 6.62 0.43
N GLY A 104 8.21 6.52 1.63
CA GLY A 104 9.00 6.69 2.84
C GLY A 104 9.47 8.14 3.06
N TYR A 105 9.76 8.47 4.31
CA TYR A 105 10.17 9.82 4.69
C TYR A 105 11.37 9.84 5.65
N ALA A 106 11.56 8.79 6.47
CA ALA A 106 12.58 8.75 7.50
C ALA A 106 13.99 8.72 6.88
N PRO A 107 14.88 9.69 7.18
CA PRO A 107 16.20 9.78 6.55
C PRO A 107 17.07 8.54 6.80
N ASP A 108 17.08 8.01 8.00
CA ASP A 108 17.89 6.84 8.37
C ASP A 108 17.44 5.58 7.63
N MET A 109 16.13 5.41 7.45
CA MET A 109 15.57 4.34 6.66
C MET A 109 15.99 4.46 5.19
N LEU A 110 15.83 5.64 4.58
CA LEU A 110 16.24 5.87 3.18
C LEU A 110 17.74 5.60 3.00
N LYS A 111 18.57 6.03 3.97
CA LYS A 111 20.02 5.78 3.96
C LYS A 111 20.34 4.27 4.05
N ALA A 112 19.71 3.56 4.98
CA ALA A 112 19.93 2.13 5.19
C ALA A 112 19.56 1.28 3.97
N TYR A 113 18.52 1.70 3.24
CA TYR A 113 18.07 1.05 1.99
C TYR A 113 18.70 1.66 0.72
N HIS A 114 19.74 2.50 0.87
CA HIS A 114 20.44 3.15 -0.25
C HIS A 114 19.53 3.94 -1.22
N VAL A 115 18.44 4.52 -0.70
CA VAL A 115 17.50 5.32 -1.49
C VAL A 115 17.93 6.78 -1.48
N PRO A 116 18.38 7.37 -2.61
CA PRO A 116 18.71 8.79 -2.67
C PRO A 116 17.47 9.66 -2.44
N PRO A 117 17.45 10.52 -1.39
CA PRO A 117 16.25 11.32 -1.06
C PRO A 117 15.76 12.20 -2.22
N ALA A 118 16.68 12.72 -3.04
CA ALA A 118 16.36 13.53 -4.21
C ALA A 118 15.64 12.73 -5.32
N GLN A 119 15.86 11.42 -5.40
CA GLN A 119 15.32 10.54 -6.44
C GLN A 119 14.06 9.80 -6.00
N LYS A 120 13.68 9.83 -4.73
CA LYS A 120 12.61 8.99 -4.19
C LYS A 120 11.26 9.12 -4.92
N ARG A 121 10.95 10.30 -5.51
CA ARG A 121 9.73 10.47 -6.32
C ARG A 121 9.81 9.76 -7.65
N ARG A 122 10.97 9.85 -8.32
CA ARG A 122 11.22 9.16 -9.59
C ARG A 122 11.19 7.65 -9.40
N ILE A 123 11.88 7.15 -8.35
CA ILE A 123 11.89 5.72 -8.01
C ILE A 123 10.47 5.23 -7.71
N PHE A 124 9.69 5.98 -6.95
CA PHE A 124 8.30 5.64 -6.64
C PHE A 124 7.42 5.53 -7.90
N SER A 125 7.47 6.55 -8.78
CA SER A 125 6.66 6.55 -10.00
C SER A 125 7.06 5.41 -10.94
N TRP A 126 8.36 5.20 -11.12
CA TRP A 126 8.89 4.09 -11.90
C TRP A 126 8.46 2.73 -11.34
N ALA A 127 8.62 2.52 -10.03
CA ALA A 127 8.23 1.26 -9.41
C ALA A 127 6.73 0.97 -9.55
N LEU A 128 5.89 1.99 -9.37
CA LEU A 128 4.44 1.86 -9.53
C LEU A 128 4.05 1.52 -10.98
N GLU A 129 4.73 2.11 -11.97
CA GLU A 129 4.52 1.82 -13.38
C GLU A 129 4.90 0.38 -13.72
N ILE A 130 6.08 -0.07 -13.29
CA ILE A 130 6.52 -1.47 -13.46
C ILE A 130 5.50 -2.44 -12.83
N MET A 131 5.03 -2.17 -11.61
CA MET A 131 4.03 -3.02 -10.97
C MET A 131 2.71 -3.09 -11.75
N LYS A 132 2.21 -1.96 -12.24
CA LYS A 132 0.98 -1.94 -13.07
C LYS A 132 1.17 -2.73 -14.36
N ASN A 133 2.32 -2.59 -15.03
CA ASN A 133 2.64 -3.33 -16.25
C ASN A 133 2.76 -4.84 -15.94
N ALA A 134 3.43 -5.21 -14.83
CA ALA A 134 3.50 -6.60 -14.40
C ALA A 134 2.13 -7.25 -14.17
N TRP A 135 1.15 -6.48 -13.66
CA TRP A 135 -0.21 -6.96 -13.43
C TRP A 135 -1.11 -6.94 -14.67
N SER A 136 -0.66 -6.38 -15.79
CA SER A 136 -1.40 -6.46 -17.06
C SER A 136 -1.31 -7.85 -17.71
N GLY A 137 -0.31 -8.66 -17.29
CA GLY A 137 -0.01 -9.96 -17.89
C GLY A 137 0.91 -9.89 -19.11
N GLU A 138 1.35 -8.69 -19.48
CA GLU A 138 2.31 -8.47 -20.56
C GLU A 138 3.76 -8.58 -20.06
N PRO A 139 4.72 -8.86 -20.95
CA PRO A 139 6.13 -8.85 -20.59
C PRO A 139 6.58 -7.49 -20.03
N VAL A 140 7.36 -7.50 -18.96
CA VAL A 140 7.89 -6.31 -18.30
C VAL A 140 9.39 -6.47 -18.01
N THR A 141 10.16 -5.38 -18.15
CA THR A 141 11.58 -5.33 -17.84
C THR A 141 11.91 -4.16 -16.91
N LEU A 142 13.05 -4.23 -16.21
CA LEU A 142 13.55 -3.17 -15.35
C LEU A 142 14.55 -2.22 -16.03
N ASP A 143 15.12 -2.63 -17.16
CA ASP A 143 16.29 -1.99 -17.80
C ASP A 143 16.07 -1.64 -19.28
N ASP A 144 14.84 -1.59 -19.75
CA ASP A 144 14.46 -1.32 -21.13
C ASP A 144 15.05 -2.32 -22.16
N ASN A 145 15.64 -3.45 -21.72
CA ASN A 145 16.12 -4.52 -22.57
C ASN A 145 15.04 -5.62 -22.70
N GLU A 146 14.45 -5.73 -23.88
CA GLU A 146 13.36 -6.70 -24.14
C GLU A 146 13.81 -8.17 -23.93
N GLU A 147 15.11 -8.48 -24.07
CA GLU A 147 15.63 -9.83 -23.80
C GLU A 147 15.54 -10.22 -22.31
N ASN A 148 15.48 -9.22 -21.42
CA ASN A 148 15.33 -9.40 -19.98
C ASN A 148 13.87 -9.35 -19.53
N ALA A 149 12.91 -9.23 -20.45
CA ALA A 149 11.49 -9.13 -20.12
C ALA A 149 10.96 -10.44 -19.55
N VAL A 150 10.13 -10.32 -18.51
CA VAL A 150 9.49 -11.45 -17.82
C VAL A 150 7.99 -11.22 -17.72
N ILE A 151 7.23 -12.31 -17.69
CA ILE A 151 5.80 -12.26 -17.35
C ILE A 151 5.66 -12.63 -15.87
N VAL A 152 5.05 -11.75 -15.09
CA VAL A 152 4.91 -11.91 -13.64
C VAL A 152 3.68 -12.77 -13.30
N TYR A 153 3.86 -13.76 -12.45
CA TYR A 153 2.80 -14.59 -11.89
C TYR A 153 2.95 -14.73 -10.37
N PRO A 154 1.81 -14.93 -9.61
CA PRO A 154 0.45 -14.92 -10.14
C PRO A 154 -0.01 -13.52 -10.55
N GLN A 155 -1.06 -13.45 -11.35
CA GLN A 155 -1.77 -12.19 -11.55
C GLN A 155 -2.66 -11.89 -10.34
N PRO A 156 -2.95 -10.61 -10.02
CA PRO A 156 -3.88 -10.27 -8.96
C PRO A 156 -5.26 -10.88 -9.17
N PHE A 157 -5.96 -11.14 -8.07
CA PHE A 157 -7.35 -11.58 -8.09
C PHE A 157 -8.26 -10.47 -8.62
N GLN A 158 -8.04 -9.25 -8.13
CA GLN A 158 -8.75 -8.05 -8.59
C GLN A 158 -8.22 -7.58 -9.94
N LYS A 159 -9.10 -7.08 -10.81
CA LYS A 159 -8.73 -6.62 -12.16
C LYS A 159 -9.05 -5.12 -12.32
N PRO A 160 -8.19 -4.36 -12.96
CA PRO A 160 -6.88 -4.74 -13.52
C PRO A 160 -5.82 -5.00 -12.45
N TRP A 161 -5.98 -4.48 -11.24
CA TRP A 161 -5.14 -4.65 -10.05
C TRP A 161 -5.92 -4.28 -8.78
N PRO A 162 -5.41 -4.57 -7.57
CA PRO A 162 -6.02 -4.12 -6.32
C PRO A 162 -6.17 -2.60 -6.30
N PRO A 163 -7.22 -2.04 -5.67
CA PRO A 163 -7.36 -0.60 -5.51
C PRO A 163 -6.08 0.02 -4.95
N LEU A 164 -5.53 1.02 -5.67
CA LEU A 164 -4.30 1.72 -5.33
C LEU A 164 -4.63 3.07 -4.69
N TRP A 165 -4.03 3.35 -3.54
CA TRP A 165 -4.14 4.62 -2.84
C TRP A 165 -2.74 5.19 -2.61
N VAL A 166 -2.54 6.49 -2.73
CA VAL A 166 -1.22 7.13 -2.59
C VAL A 166 -1.13 7.88 -1.28
N ALA A 167 -0.25 7.42 -0.40
CA ALA A 167 0.10 8.16 0.80
C ALA A 167 0.94 9.39 0.42
N ALA A 168 0.42 10.57 0.75
CA ALA A 168 1.08 11.82 0.44
C ALA A 168 0.97 12.80 1.62
N PHE A 169 2.03 13.59 1.82
CA PHE A 169 2.09 14.66 2.80
C PHE A 169 2.80 15.85 2.16
N GLY A 170 2.15 17.00 2.25
CA GLY A 170 2.64 18.27 1.72
C GLY A 170 2.48 18.45 0.19
N PRO A 171 2.60 19.69 -0.31
CA PRO A 171 2.11 20.11 -1.64
C PRO A 171 2.67 19.30 -2.81
N LYS A 172 3.99 19.02 -2.79
CA LYS A 172 4.65 18.29 -3.89
C LYS A 172 4.23 16.80 -3.96
N ALA A 173 3.85 16.21 -2.84
CA ALA A 173 3.39 14.85 -2.77
C ALA A 173 1.96 14.73 -3.26
N LEU A 174 1.13 15.68 -2.86
CA LEU A 174 -0.26 15.80 -3.30
C LEU A 174 -0.36 16.04 -4.81
N ALA A 175 0.46 16.96 -5.34
CA ALA A 175 0.54 17.17 -6.79
C ALA A 175 0.94 15.91 -7.56
N GLN A 176 1.79 15.03 -6.97
CA GLN A 176 2.12 13.75 -7.57
C GLN A 176 0.93 12.78 -7.54
N ALA A 177 0.21 12.68 -6.42
CA ALA A 177 -0.98 11.83 -6.31
C ALA A 177 -2.06 12.25 -7.33
N GLY A 178 -2.32 13.56 -7.44
CA GLY A 178 -3.24 14.10 -8.45
C GLY A 178 -2.83 13.78 -9.89
N LYS A 179 -1.53 13.90 -10.22
CA LYS A 179 -1.03 13.52 -11.57
C LYS A 179 -1.17 12.03 -11.89
N LEU A 180 -1.14 11.18 -10.86
CA LEU A 180 -1.32 9.74 -11.02
C LEU A 180 -2.80 9.34 -11.14
N GLY A 181 -3.74 10.26 -10.89
CA GLY A 181 -5.17 9.98 -10.89
C GLY A 181 -5.60 8.94 -9.84
N LEU A 182 -4.85 8.83 -8.74
CA LEU A 182 -5.09 7.83 -7.70
C LEU A 182 -5.69 8.46 -6.44
N PRO A 183 -6.58 7.75 -5.74
CA PRO A 183 -7.07 8.16 -4.44
C PRO A 183 -5.95 8.49 -3.46
N TYR A 184 -6.19 9.51 -2.66
CA TYR A 184 -5.26 10.01 -1.68
C TYR A 184 -5.47 9.37 -0.32
N LEU A 185 -4.37 8.96 0.31
CA LEU A 185 -4.31 8.49 1.68
C LEU A 185 -3.72 9.61 2.55
N CYS A 186 -4.57 10.28 3.33
CA CYS A 186 -4.16 11.41 4.16
C CYS A 186 -3.26 10.98 5.32
N SER A 187 -2.41 11.89 5.76
CA SER A 187 -1.62 11.70 6.97
C SER A 187 -2.50 11.91 8.20
N PRO A 188 -2.35 11.10 9.27
CA PRO A 188 -3.02 11.36 10.55
C PRO A 188 -2.57 12.68 11.21
N MET A 189 -1.53 13.32 10.68
CA MET A 189 -1.02 14.62 11.10
C MET A 189 -1.76 15.80 10.45
N GLU A 190 -2.63 15.55 9.47
CA GLU A 190 -3.41 16.58 8.79
C GLU A 190 -4.76 16.76 9.48
N SER A 191 -5.23 18.02 9.53
CA SER A 191 -6.60 18.27 9.99
C SER A 191 -7.62 17.72 8.98
N LEU A 192 -8.80 17.35 9.46
CA LEU A 192 -9.89 16.88 8.60
C LEU A 192 -10.25 17.91 7.52
N GLU A 193 -10.27 19.19 7.87
CA GLU A 193 -10.52 20.30 6.94
C GLU A 193 -9.47 20.36 5.83
N THR A 194 -8.18 20.23 6.17
CA THR A 194 -7.09 20.16 5.18
C THR A 194 -7.27 18.96 4.25
N SER A 195 -7.61 17.81 4.78
CA SER A 195 -7.79 16.57 4.00
C SER A 195 -8.99 16.67 3.04
N ILE A 196 -10.09 17.29 3.45
CA ILE A 196 -11.28 17.52 2.61
C ILE A 196 -10.94 18.48 1.45
N ASN A 197 -10.35 19.64 1.76
CA ASN A 197 -9.96 20.62 0.74
C ASN A 197 -9.00 20.07 -0.31
N ILE A 198 -8.09 19.18 0.09
CA ILE A 198 -7.15 18.51 -0.81
C ILE A 198 -7.88 17.56 -1.75
N ASN A 199 -8.81 16.75 -1.24
CA ASN A 199 -9.58 15.81 -2.05
C ASN A 199 -10.43 16.55 -3.09
N GLU A 200 -11.11 17.62 -2.73
CA GLU A 200 -11.88 18.46 -3.64
C GLU A 200 -11.00 19.07 -4.74
N THR A 201 -9.80 19.58 -4.38
CA THR A 201 -8.88 20.16 -5.35
C THR A 201 -8.31 19.08 -6.30
N SER A 202 -8.06 17.86 -5.84
CA SER A 202 -7.56 16.78 -6.69
C SER A 202 -8.62 16.24 -7.66
N MET A 203 -9.89 16.22 -7.26
CA MET A 203 -11.01 15.79 -8.12
C MET A 203 -11.36 16.84 -9.19
N ASN A 204 -11.17 18.13 -8.89
CA ASN A 204 -11.46 19.21 -9.86
C ASN A 204 -10.36 19.40 -10.92
N ASN A 205 -9.22 18.71 -10.80
CA ASN A 205 -8.10 18.75 -11.75
C ASN A 205 -7.99 17.48 -12.62
N GLN A 206 -9.01 16.62 -12.62
CA GLN A 206 -9.19 15.47 -13.51
C GLN A 206 -10.18 15.81 -14.62
#